data_663f603f67b166a5c8869304b98c1138
#
_entry.id   663f603f67b166a5c8869304b98c1138
#
_cell.length_a   1.000
_cell.length_b   1.000
_cell.length_c   1.000
_cell.angle_alpha   90.00
_cell.angle_beta   90.00
_cell.angle_gamma   90.00
#
_symmetry.space_group_name_H-M   'P 1'
#
loop_
_entity.id
_entity.type
_entity.pdbx_description
1 polymer ?
#
loop_
_entity_poly.entity_id
_entity_poly.type
_entity_poly.pdbx_seq_one_letter_code
_entity_poly.pdbx_strand_id
1 'polypeptide(L)'
;VGEVDYKAGFYEKYIKRGMDIVLSFGGLVVLSPILLGIAIAIKVDDPGPVLFTQKRMGQNKKYFKLHKFRSMKMATPHDVPTHMLDNPEQYITKVGKFLRAHSLDELPQIWDIFIGNMSVIGPRPGLWNQDILTAERDKFHANDVKPGLTGWAQINGRDELEIPVKAELDGEYVQKMGLLMDIKCFLGSMGVFAHDASVVEGGTGEIKKKIGRHYTDGKTDEALIGHIGFGEPVEVNKKSQKKILITGAESYIGEAFKTYAEINYSNLMIDEIDMLDGTWREKDFSKYDIIYHVAGIAHADVGNVDELTKEKYYAVNTDLAVEVCEKAKMEGVKEFIFMSSMIVYGDSAPYGKKKVIDEHTVPAPTNFYGDSKLQADMAVRELADDKFKVIVLRPPMIYGKGSKGNYPILAKLAKKLPIFPDVENERSMLYIDNLCEFLCQLMLVGNVEENALVLIPQNVEWTRTSDMVKKIAEVSGTKIELMGGIMKLAVFCGGKVPGKTGTLINKAFGNFVYLHGMSVFEGLNYQNVALVESIKRTEA
;
A
#
# COMPACT_ATOMS: atom_id res chain seq x y z
N VAL A 1 25.98 28.41 7.33
CA VAL A 1 26.03 27.95 5.94
C VAL A 1 25.57 29.14 5.15
N GLY A 2 26.47 29.79 4.36
CA GLY A 2 26.14 31.00 3.61
C GLY A 2 25.07 30.71 2.56
N GLU A 3 24.10 31.60 2.40
CA GLU A 3 23.13 31.60 1.32
C GLU A 3 23.89 31.61 -0.01
N VAL A 4 23.89 30.48 -0.69
CA VAL A 4 24.37 30.41 -2.07
C VAL A 4 23.20 30.86 -2.95
N ASP A 5 23.30 32.07 -3.52
CA ASP A 5 22.31 32.59 -4.46
C ASP A 5 22.12 31.60 -5.63
N TYR A 6 20.89 31.15 -5.84
CA TYR A 6 20.55 30.32 -7.00
C TYR A 6 20.79 31.11 -8.30
N LYS A 7 21.55 30.51 -9.24
CA LYS A 7 21.75 31.10 -10.57
C LYS A 7 21.25 30.14 -11.63
N ALA A 8 20.25 30.57 -12.38
CA ALA A 8 19.71 29.82 -13.50
C ALA A 8 20.80 29.46 -14.52
N GLY A 9 20.97 28.16 -14.81
CA GLY A 9 21.94 27.67 -15.79
C GLY A 9 21.54 27.98 -17.24
N PHE A 10 22.49 27.75 -18.17
CA PHE A 10 22.24 27.93 -19.61
C PHE A 10 21.08 27.07 -20.13
N TYR A 11 20.98 25.83 -19.66
CA TYR A 11 19.90 24.91 -20.01
C TYR A 11 18.54 25.50 -19.63
N GLU A 12 18.36 25.91 -18.37
CA GLU A 12 17.10 26.47 -17.86
C GLU A 12 16.68 27.71 -18.62
N LYS A 13 17.63 28.63 -18.81
CA LYS A 13 17.37 29.96 -19.34
C LYS A 13 17.00 29.96 -20.83
N TYR A 14 17.63 29.08 -21.63
CA TYR A 14 17.50 29.11 -23.07
C TYR A 14 16.87 27.84 -23.65
N ILE A 15 17.42 26.66 -23.35
CA ILE A 15 16.98 25.40 -23.97
C ILE A 15 15.60 25.01 -23.45
N LYS A 16 15.47 24.93 -22.15
CA LYS A 16 14.21 24.56 -21.48
C LYS A 16 13.10 25.55 -21.84
N ARG A 17 13.36 26.83 -21.77
CA ARG A 17 12.38 27.86 -22.16
C ARG A 17 11.97 27.77 -23.62
N GLY A 18 12.93 27.51 -24.52
CA GLY A 18 12.65 27.27 -25.94
C GLY A 18 11.72 26.07 -26.14
N MET A 19 12.01 24.96 -25.46
CA MET A 19 11.16 23.77 -25.48
C MET A 19 9.75 24.05 -24.90
N ASP A 20 9.64 24.75 -23.80
CA ASP A 20 8.36 25.15 -23.21
C ASP A 20 7.49 25.92 -24.21
N ILE A 21 8.07 26.90 -24.93
CA ILE A 21 7.36 27.69 -25.93
C ILE A 21 6.89 26.80 -27.09
N VAL A 22 7.77 25.98 -27.64
CA VAL A 22 7.44 25.12 -28.81
C VAL A 22 6.36 24.11 -28.44
N LEU A 23 6.52 23.42 -27.31
CA LEU A 23 5.56 22.40 -26.86
C LEU A 23 4.21 23.01 -26.49
N SER A 24 4.19 24.14 -25.78
CA SER A 24 2.94 24.78 -25.38
C SER A 24 2.22 25.42 -26.57
N PHE A 25 2.94 26.04 -27.52
CA PHE A 25 2.34 26.57 -28.73
C PHE A 25 1.74 25.43 -29.59
N GLY A 26 2.52 24.36 -29.83
CA GLY A 26 2.02 23.19 -30.54
C GLY A 26 0.80 22.57 -29.83
N GLY A 27 0.86 22.46 -28.50
CA GLY A 27 -0.25 21.99 -27.69
C GLY A 27 -1.50 22.84 -27.81
N LEU A 28 -1.38 24.18 -27.77
CA LEU A 28 -2.51 25.11 -27.96
C LEU A 28 -3.15 24.96 -29.33
N VAL A 29 -2.35 24.79 -30.39
CA VAL A 29 -2.88 24.62 -31.75
C VAL A 29 -3.59 23.28 -31.90
N VAL A 30 -2.93 22.17 -31.53
CA VAL A 30 -3.46 20.81 -31.69
C VAL A 30 -4.70 20.56 -30.81
N LEU A 31 -4.68 21.07 -29.57
CA LEU A 31 -5.78 20.86 -28.62
C LEU A 31 -6.89 21.91 -28.74
N SER A 32 -6.74 22.93 -29.60
CA SER A 32 -7.74 24.00 -29.73
C SER A 32 -9.17 23.51 -29.99
N PRO A 33 -9.46 22.48 -30.82
CA PRO A 33 -10.82 21.97 -30.97
C PRO A 33 -11.36 21.33 -29.69
N ILE A 34 -10.50 20.61 -28.94
CA ILE A 34 -10.87 19.99 -27.66
C ILE A 34 -11.15 21.06 -26.61
N LEU A 35 -10.27 22.07 -26.51
CA LEU A 35 -10.46 23.20 -25.59
C LEU A 35 -11.77 23.94 -25.85
N LEU A 36 -12.12 24.15 -27.14
CA LEU A 36 -13.38 24.77 -27.53
C LEU A 36 -14.59 23.87 -27.17
N GLY A 37 -14.49 22.57 -27.42
CA GLY A 37 -15.55 21.60 -27.08
C GLY A 37 -15.82 21.56 -25.57
N ILE A 38 -14.76 21.55 -24.75
CA ILE A 38 -14.87 21.62 -23.29
C ILE A 38 -15.50 22.95 -22.86
N ALA A 39 -15.07 24.06 -23.46
CA ALA A 39 -15.62 25.40 -23.15
C ALA A 39 -17.13 25.45 -23.41
N ILE A 40 -17.59 24.89 -24.51
CA ILE A 40 -19.03 24.81 -24.86
C ILE A 40 -19.74 23.88 -23.84
N ALA A 41 -19.20 22.71 -23.53
CA ALA A 41 -19.79 21.77 -22.57
C ALA A 41 -19.98 22.40 -21.18
N ILE A 42 -18.99 23.15 -20.68
CA ILE A 42 -19.08 23.88 -19.40
C ILE A 42 -20.20 24.93 -19.45
N LYS A 43 -20.30 25.68 -20.55
CA LYS A 43 -21.35 26.71 -20.73
C LYS A 43 -22.75 26.12 -20.74
N VAL A 44 -22.92 24.93 -21.30
CA VAL A 44 -24.20 24.21 -21.38
C VAL A 44 -24.59 23.60 -20.04
N ASP A 45 -23.62 23.03 -19.30
CA ASP A 45 -23.86 22.35 -18.03
C ASP A 45 -24.20 23.34 -16.90
N ASP A 46 -23.42 24.46 -16.81
CA ASP A 46 -23.62 25.51 -15.80
C ASP A 46 -23.22 26.86 -16.40
N PRO A 47 -24.19 27.74 -16.78
CA PRO A 47 -23.92 29.02 -17.38
C PRO A 47 -23.02 29.90 -16.50
N GLY A 48 -21.93 30.45 -17.09
CA GLY A 48 -20.97 31.30 -16.39
C GLY A 48 -19.59 31.34 -17.05
N PRO A 49 -18.54 31.81 -16.37
CA PRO A 49 -17.17 31.79 -16.88
C PRO A 49 -16.71 30.36 -17.16
N VAL A 50 -16.01 30.15 -18.28
CA VAL A 50 -15.44 28.84 -18.66
C VAL A 50 -14.19 28.52 -17.86
N LEU A 51 -13.39 29.56 -17.57
CA LEU A 51 -12.14 29.43 -16.85
C LEU A 51 -12.32 29.84 -15.39
N PHE A 52 -11.65 29.12 -14.53
CA PHE A 52 -11.40 29.42 -13.13
C PHE A 52 -9.93 29.81 -12.96
N THR A 53 -9.65 30.82 -12.15
CA THR A 53 -8.27 31.23 -11.85
C THR A 53 -7.99 31.11 -10.37
N GLN A 54 -6.81 30.59 -10.04
CA GLN A 54 -6.38 30.40 -8.66
C GLN A 54 -5.00 31.04 -8.45
N LYS A 55 -4.82 31.76 -7.33
CA LYS A 55 -3.53 32.32 -6.95
C LYS A 55 -2.57 31.22 -6.53
N ARG A 56 -1.43 31.12 -7.20
CA ARG A 56 -0.40 30.12 -6.96
C ARG A 56 0.98 30.74 -6.81
N MET A 57 1.87 30.02 -6.13
CA MET A 57 3.26 30.35 -5.99
C MET A 57 4.01 30.03 -7.29
N GLY A 58 4.70 31.02 -7.84
CA GLY A 58 5.56 30.91 -9.03
C GLY A 58 7.03 31.05 -8.71
N GLN A 59 7.84 31.26 -9.75
CA GLN A 59 9.29 31.46 -9.66
C GLN A 59 9.65 32.63 -8.74
N ASN A 60 10.69 32.45 -7.91
CA ASN A 60 11.17 33.44 -6.93
C ASN A 60 10.05 33.90 -5.98
N LYS A 61 9.15 33.00 -5.62
CA LYS A 61 7.99 33.27 -4.74
C LYS A 61 7.03 34.36 -5.23
N LYS A 62 7.05 34.68 -6.52
CA LYS A 62 6.11 35.60 -7.12
C LYS A 62 4.80 34.92 -7.44
N TYR A 63 3.70 35.48 -6.97
CA TYR A 63 2.39 34.92 -7.24
C TYR A 63 1.94 35.14 -8.68
N PHE A 64 1.26 34.13 -9.24
CA PHE A 64 0.58 34.23 -10.53
C PHE A 64 -0.84 33.66 -10.45
N LYS A 65 -1.66 33.93 -11.45
CA LYS A 65 -3.00 33.36 -11.60
C LYS A 65 -2.90 32.14 -12.50
N LEU A 66 -3.08 30.95 -11.89
CA LEU A 66 -3.15 29.67 -12.60
C LEU A 66 -4.52 29.52 -13.26
N HIS A 67 -4.56 29.13 -14.53
CA HIS A 67 -5.79 28.93 -15.27
C HIS A 67 -6.21 27.45 -15.28
N LYS A 68 -7.49 27.20 -14.98
CA LYS A 68 -8.13 25.89 -15.10
C LYS A 68 -9.50 26.02 -15.74
N PHE A 69 -10.02 24.95 -16.31
CA PHE A 69 -11.44 24.90 -16.63
C PHE A 69 -12.28 24.86 -15.35
N ARG A 70 -13.39 25.57 -15.35
CA ARG A 70 -14.31 25.55 -14.23
C ARG A 70 -15.00 24.17 -14.15
N SER A 71 -14.78 23.48 -13.06
CA SER A 71 -15.36 22.16 -12.75
C SER A 71 -16.41 22.20 -11.65
N MET A 72 -16.59 23.38 -11.01
CA MET A 72 -17.56 23.59 -9.93
C MET A 72 -18.64 24.58 -10.32
N LYS A 73 -19.83 24.45 -9.68
CA LYS A 73 -20.99 25.32 -9.90
C LYS A 73 -20.68 26.74 -9.49
N MET A 74 -21.37 27.69 -10.12
CA MET A 74 -21.28 29.12 -9.77
C MET A 74 -21.71 29.42 -8.32
N ALA A 75 -22.55 28.57 -7.74
CA ALA A 75 -22.99 28.70 -6.34
C ALA A 75 -21.95 28.26 -5.31
N THR A 76 -20.77 27.76 -5.73
CA THR A 76 -19.72 27.34 -4.82
C THR A 76 -19.10 28.54 -4.10
N PRO A 77 -18.90 28.51 -2.76
CA PRO A 77 -18.21 29.57 -2.03
C PRO A 77 -16.79 29.78 -2.57
N HIS A 78 -16.49 31.02 -2.98
CA HIS A 78 -15.23 31.36 -3.66
C HIS A 78 -14.00 31.38 -2.75
N ASP A 79 -14.18 31.61 -1.45
CA ASP A 79 -13.09 31.83 -0.50
C ASP A 79 -12.77 30.58 0.34
N VAL A 80 -13.46 29.47 0.09
CA VAL A 80 -13.24 28.20 0.81
C VAL A 80 -12.57 27.21 -0.11
N PRO A 81 -11.37 26.69 0.25
CA PRO A 81 -10.74 25.60 -0.49
C PRO A 81 -11.66 24.38 -0.60
N THR A 82 -11.61 23.67 -1.72
CA THR A 82 -12.51 22.53 -2.01
C THR A 82 -12.51 21.46 -0.91
N HIS A 83 -11.36 21.23 -0.26
CA HIS A 83 -11.22 20.26 0.84
C HIS A 83 -11.80 20.73 2.18
N MET A 84 -12.17 22.00 2.30
CA MET A 84 -12.81 22.60 3.48
C MET A 84 -14.33 22.78 3.30
N LEU A 85 -14.88 22.39 2.15
CA LEU A 85 -16.31 22.43 1.91
C LEU A 85 -17.00 21.22 2.51
N ASP A 86 -18.08 21.42 3.23
CA ASP A 86 -19.00 20.36 3.63
C ASP A 86 -19.65 19.76 2.36
N ASN A 87 -19.40 18.46 2.09
CA ASN A 87 -19.87 17.76 0.90
C ASN A 87 -19.44 18.44 -0.44
N PRO A 88 -18.14 18.49 -0.78
CA PRO A 88 -17.65 19.15 -1.98
C PRO A 88 -18.23 18.59 -3.29
N GLU A 89 -18.68 17.32 -3.30
CA GLU A 89 -19.27 16.68 -4.48
C GLU A 89 -20.57 17.34 -4.97
N GLN A 90 -21.37 17.93 -4.08
CA GLN A 90 -22.61 18.63 -4.45
C GLN A 90 -22.36 19.91 -5.30
N TYR A 91 -21.16 20.47 -5.19
CA TYR A 91 -20.75 21.66 -5.93
C TYR A 91 -20.05 21.32 -7.26
N ILE A 92 -19.72 20.07 -7.53
CA ILE A 92 -19.09 19.67 -8.79
C ILE A 92 -20.17 19.52 -9.86
N THR A 93 -19.94 20.12 -11.05
CA THR A 93 -20.86 19.98 -12.18
C THR A 93 -20.73 18.60 -12.84
N LYS A 94 -21.68 18.17 -13.66
CA LYS A 94 -21.59 16.87 -14.36
C LYS A 94 -20.39 16.83 -15.29
N VAL A 95 -20.19 17.87 -16.08
CA VAL A 95 -19.01 18.05 -16.93
C VAL A 95 -17.75 18.15 -16.07
N GLY A 96 -17.80 18.88 -14.96
CA GLY A 96 -16.70 19.04 -14.01
C GLY A 96 -16.22 17.71 -13.43
N LYS A 97 -17.11 16.78 -13.12
CA LYS A 97 -16.76 15.44 -12.65
C LYS A 97 -15.94 14.65 -13.71
N PHE A 98 -16.37 14.73 -14.97
CA PHE A 98 -15.64 14.12 -16.08
C PHE A 98 -14.26 14.78 -16.29
N LEU A 99 -14.20 16.13 -16.27
CA LEU A 99 -12.95 16.87 -16.46
C LEU A 99 -11.91 16.53 -15.37
N ARG A 100 -12.32 16.49 -14.11
CA ARG A 100 -11.45 16.11 -12.98
C ARG A 100 -10.98 14.67 -13.07
N ALA A 101 -11.88 13.74 -13.38
CA ALA A 101 -11.53 12.32 -13.51
C ALA A 101 -10.45 12.06 -14.57
N HIS A 102 -10.29 12.94 -15.56
CA HIS A 102 -9.34 12.81 -16.65
C HIS A 102 -8.27 13.91 -16.64
N SER A 103 -8.18 14.71 -15.58
CA SER A 103 -7.27 15.88 -15.47
C SER A 103 -7.38 16.88 -16.64
N LEU A 104 -8.52 16.90 -17.35
CA LEU A 104 -8.75 17.78 -18.48
C LEU A 104 -9.02 19.23 -18.03
N ASP A 105 -9.42 19.43 -16.79
CA ASP A 105 -9.57 20.76 -16.18
C ASP A 105 -8.25 21.53 -16.08
N GLU A 106 -7.10 20.87 -16.12
CA GLU A 106 -5.78 21.48 -16.09
C GLU A 106 -5.23 21.89 -17.46
N LEU A 107 -5.89 21.51 -18.57
CA LEU A 107 -5.42 21.85 -19.91
C LEU A 107 -5.16 23.36 -20.16
N PRO A 108 -5.94 24.30 -19.59
CA PRO A 108 -5.65 25.74 -19.74
C PRO A 108 -4.28 26.17 -19.21
N GLN A 109 -3.60 25.37 -18.36
CA GLN A 109 -2.25 25.66 -17.87
C GLN A 109 -1.20 25.67 -19.00
N ILE A 110 -1.50 25.07 -20.16
CA ILE A 110 -0.67 25.19 -21.37
C ILE A 110 -0.48 26.66 -21.76
N TRP A 111 -1.49 27.51 -21.55
CA TRP A 111 -1.39 28.97 -21.72
C TRP A 111 -0.41 29.58 -20.71
N ASP A 112 -0.44 29.14 -19.43
CA ASP A 112 0.49 29.64 -18.41
C ASP A 112 1.95 29.27 -18.72
N ILE A 113 2.18 28.11 -19.36
CA ILE A 113 3.49 27.72 -19.86
C ILE A 113 3.92 28.63 -21.03
N PHE A 114 3.02 28.86 -21.98
CA PHE A 114 3.31 29.67 -23.15
C PHE A 114 3.70 31.10 -22.77
N ILE A 115 2.98 31.74 -21.88
CA ILE A 115 3.27 33.11 -21.42
C ILE A 115 4.44 33.17 -20.41
N GLY A 116 4.91 32.03 -19.90
CA GLY A 116 6.12 31.92 -19.09
C GLY A 116 5.93 31.96 -17.58
N ASN A 117 4.71 31.87 -17.08
CA ASN A 117 4.42 31.70 -15.65
C ASN A 117 4.81 30.30 -15.15
N MET A 118 4.77 29.31 -16.04
CA MET A 118 5.07 27.92 -15.77
C MET A 118 6.05 27.34 -16.80
N SER A 119 6.50 26.14 -16.56
CA SER A 119 7.23 25.24 -17.45
C SER A 119 6.46 23.94 -17.64
N VAL A 120 6.78 23.15 -18.67
CA VAL A 120 6.23 21.79 -18.81
C VAL A 120 6.67 20.92 -17.64
N ILE A 121 7.96 20.99 -17.29
CA ILE A 121 8.55 20.20 -16.18
C ILE A 121 9.06 21.16 -15.10
N GLY A 122 8.73 20.85 -13.84
CA GLY A 122 9.19 21.63 -12.68
C GLY A 122 8.44 21.24 -11.41
N PRO A 123 8.77 21.84 -10.26
CA PRO A 123 8.00 21.68 -9.02
C PRO A 123 6.54 22.12 -9.20
N ARG A 124 5.57 21.34 -8.73
CA ARG A 124 4.14 21.72 -8.85
C ARG A 124 3.84 23.04 -8.12
N PRO A 125 3.12 23.99 -8.71
CA PRO A 125 2.86 25.29 -8.09
C PRO A 125 2.05 25.15 -6.80
N GLY A 126 2.63 25.53 -5.65
CA GLY A 126 1.97 25.55 -4.35
C GLY A 126 0.82 26.56 -4.28
N LEU A 127 -0.14 26.32 -3.36
CA LEU A 127 -1.14 27.34 -3.03
C LEU A 127 -0.46 28.53 -2.33
N TRP A 128 -1.05 29.70 -2.48
CA TRP A 128 -0.54 30.96 -1.91
C TRP A 128 -0.44 30.94 -0.36
N ASN A 129 -1.17 30.05 0.30
CA ASN A 129 -1.25 29.88 1.75
C ASN A 129 -0.56 28.59 2.27
N GLN A 130 0.33 28.01 1.47
CA GLN A 130 1.14 26.83 1.87
C GLN A 130 2.52 27.25 2.37
N ASP A 131 2.58 27.99 3.47
CA ASP A 131 3.82 28.55 4.00
C ASP A 131 4.85 27.49 4.40
N ILE A 132 4.38 26.35 4.94
CA ILE A 132 5.24 25.22 5.32
C ILE A 132 5.93 24.62 4.08
N LEU A 133 5.18 24.36 3.01
CA LEU A 133 5.77 23.85 1.76
C LEU A 133 6.76 24.85 1.16
N THR A 134 6.43 26.13 1.21
CA THR A 134 7.32 27.18 0.73
C THR A 134 8.63 27.22 1.53
N ALA A 135 8.55 27.16 2.84
CA ALA A 135 9.73 27.15 3.71
C ALA A 135 10.60 25.89 3.51
N GLU A 136 9.99 24.72 3.34
CA GLU A 136 10.74 23.50 3.05
C GLU A 136 11.44 23.55 1.68
N ARG A 137 10.78 24.06 0.65
CA ARG A 137 11.35 24.22 -0.69
C ARG A 137 12.46 25.25 -0.77
N ASP A 138 12.44 26.30 0.08
CA ASP A 138 13.53 27.29 0.18
C ASP A 138 14.86 26.64 0.54
N LYS A 139 14.85 25.59 1.36
CA LYS A 139 16.07 24.84 1.74
C LYS A 139 16.80 24.22 0.53
N PHE A 140 16.08 24.01 -0.57
CA PHE A 140 16.55 23.30 -1.76
C PHE A 140 16.48 24.14 -3.04
N HIS A 141 16.24 25.45 -2.95
CA HIS A 141 16.04 26.34 -4.10
C HIS A 141 14.88 25.95 -5.05
N ALA A 142 13.94 25.15 -4.58
CA ALA A 142 12.84 24.67 -5.41
C ALA A 142 11.77 25.76 -5.70
N ASN A 143 11.81 26.88 -4.97
CA ASN A 143 10.99 28.07 -5.25
C ASN A 143 11.66 29.05 -6.24
N ASP A 144 12.96 28.89 -6.55
CA ASP A 144 13.70 29.80 -7.42
C ASP A 144 13.54 29.45 -8.91
N VAL A 145 12.99 28.28 -9.20
CA VAL A 145 12.71 27.80 -10.56
C VAL A 145 11.24 27.97 -10.93
N LYS A 146 10.93 27.92 -12.24
CA LYS A 146 9.54 27.95 -12.70
C LYS A 146 8.79 26.69 -12.25
N PRO A 147 7.56 26.84 -11.71
CA PRO A 147 6.73 25.69 -11.42
C PRO A 147 6.35 24.94 -12.70
N GLY A 148 6.17 23.61 -12.59
CA GLY A 148 5.86 22.73 -13.70
C GLY A 148 4.41 22.27 -13.74
N LEU A 149 3.95 21.88 -14.93
CA LEU A 149 2.73 21.11 -15.11
C LEU A 149 2.89 19.71 -14.52
N THR A 150 4.06 19.11 -14.73
CA THR A 150 4.52 17.88 -14.09
C THR A 150 5.98 18.02 -13.65
N GLY A 151 6.48 17.09 -12.83
CA GLY A 151 7.87 17.15 -12.33
C GLY A 151 8.24 15.94 -11.51
N TRP A 152 9.44 15.98 -10.92
CA TRP A 152 10.03 14.83 -10.25
C TRP A 152 9.21 14.34 -9.05
N ALA A 153 8.75 15.25 -8.20
CA ALA A 153 7.87 14.89 -7.08
C ALA A 153 6.53 14.30 -7.56
N GLN A 154 5.95 14.83 -8.66
CA GLN A 154 4.67 14.33 -9.17
C GLN A 154 4.74 12.90 -9.70
N ILE A 155 5.84 12.50 -10.35
CA ILE A 155 5.99 11.13 -10.87
C ILE A 155 6.42 10.12 -9.80
N ASN A 156 6.87 10.60 -8.61
CA ASN A 156 7.32 9.78 -7.49
C ASN A 156 6.33 9.74 -6.31
N GLY A 157 5.07 10.19 -6.48
CA GLY A 157 4.04 10.06 -5.45
C GLY A 157 3.05 11.22 -5.38
N ARG A 158 3.18 12.25 -6.25
CA ARG A 158 2.24 13.39 -6.39
C ARG A 158 1.90 14.10 -5.07
N ASP A 159 0.60 14.26 -4.83
CA ASP A 159 0.06 14.98 -3.67
C ASP A 159 0.06 14.14 -2.39
N GLU A 160 0.34 12.84 -2.49
CA GLU A 160 0.45 11.91 -1.36
C GLU A 160 1.78 12.01 -0.60
N LEU A 161 2.78 12.67 -1.17
CA LEU A 161 4.06 12.88 -0.53
C LEU A 161 3.96 13.88 0.62
N GLU A 162 4.60 13.57 1.74
CA GLU A 162 4.79 14.52 2.83
C GLU A 162 5.55 15.77 2.36
N ILE A 163 5.26 16.91 2.99
CA ILE A 163 5.84 18.20 2.60
C ILE A 163 7.38 18.17 2.56
N PRO A 164 8.10 17.62 3.55
CA PRO A 164 9.56 17.54 3.49
C PRO A 164 10.06 16.68 2.32
N VAL A 165 9.47 15.50 2.12
CA VAL A 165 9.85 14.58 1.02
C VAL A 165 9.56 15.20 -0.35
N LYS A 166 8.41 15.89 -0.48
CA LYS A 166 8.06 16.63 -1.69
C LYS A 166 9.09 17.73 -1.98
N ALA A 167 9.49 18.49 -0.95
CA ALA A 167 10.49 19.55 -1.08
C ALA A 167 11.88 19.00 -1.44
N GLU A 168 12.27 17.85 -0.87
CA GLU A 168 13.52 17.17 -1.18
C GLU A 168 13.55 16.68 -2.63
N LEU A 169 12.49 16.04 -3.12
CA LEU A 169 12.39 15.60 -4.52
C LEU A 169 12.36 16.79 -5.50
N ASP A 170 11.68 17.87 -5.14
CA ASP A 170 11.71 19.12 -5.92
C ASP A 170 13.13 19.71 -5.94
N GLY A 171 13.87 19.61 -4.83
CA GLY A 171 15.29 19.99 -4.71
C GLY A 171 16.21 19.10 -5.56
N GLU A 172 15.99 17.78 -5.54
CA GLU A 172 16.71 16.85 -6.39
C GLU A 172 16.53 17.19 -7.87
N TYR A 173 15.30 17.55 -8.28
CA TYR A 173 15.04 18.03 -9.63
C TYR A 173 15.86 19.29 -9.96
N VAL A 174 15.89 20.27 -9.06
CA VAL A 174 16.64 21.54 -9.28
C VAL A 174 18.13 21.26 -9.44
N GLN A 175 18.71 20.42 -8.58
CA GLN A 175 20.13 20.04 -8.65
C GLN A 175 20.50 19.28 -9.93
N LYS A 176 19.61 18.40 -10.42
CA LYS A 176 19.82 17.55 -11.59
C LYS A 176 19.17 18.09 -12.86
N MET A 177 18.69 19.35 -12.82
CA MET A 177 17.96 19.96 -13.94
C MET A 177 18.77 19.90 -15.24
N GLY A 178 18.18 19.29 -16.26
CA GLY A 178 18.79 19.09 -17.57
C GLY A 178 17.87 18.30 -18.49
N LEU A 179 18.26 18.19 -19.77
CA LEU A 179 17.46 17.54 -20.80
C LEU A 179 17.05 16.12 -20.43
N LEU A 180 17.99 15.33 -19.92
CA LEU A 180 17.71 13.93 -19.51
C LEU A 180 16.73 13.85 -18.34
N MET A 181 16.84 14.74 -17.37
CA MET A 181 15.92 14.79 -16.24
C MET A 181 14.53 15.21 -16.69
N ASP A 182 14.42 16.20 -17.58
CA ASP A 182 13.14 16.64 -18.14
C ASP A 182 12.48 15.52 -18.96
N ILE A 183 13.24 14.81 -19.80
CA ILE A 183 12.72 13.64 -20.54
C ILE A 183 12.24 12.55 -19.56
N LYS A 184 13.00 12.27 -18.50
CA LYS A 184 12.60 11.28 -17.49
C LYS A 184 11.31 11.65 -16.78
N CYS A 185 11.13 12.91 -16.42
CA CYS A 185 9.89 13.43 -15.83
C CYS A 185 8.73 13.35 -16.84
N PHE A 186 8.97 13.71 -18.09
CA PHE A 186 7.94 13.65 -19.14
C PHE A 186 7.45 12.23 -19.40
N LEU A 187 8.37 11.28 -19.60
CA LEU A 187 8.02 9.87 -19.81
C LEU A 187 7.37 9.24 -18.58
N GLY A 188 7.85 9.61 -17.38
CA GLY A 188 7.25 9.18 -16.12
C GLY A 188 5.82 9.68 -15.96
N SER A 189 5.53 10.93 -16.35
CA SER A 189 4.17 11.48 -16.29
C SER A 189 3.20 10.80 -17.26
N MET A 190 3.65 10.36 -18.43
CA MET A 190 2.79 9.58 -19.34
C MET A 190 2.32 8.26 -18.69
N GLY A 191 3.18 7.61 -17.90
CA GLY A 191 2.81 6.43 -17.12
C GLY A 191 1.81 6.76 -15.99
N VAL A 192 1.95 7.89 -15.36
CA VAL A 192 1.07 8.36 -14.28
C VAL A 192 -0.31 8.78 -14.83
N PHE A 193 -0.38 9.50 -15.94
CA PHE A 193 -1.65 9.85 -16.60
C PHE A 193 -2.44 8.63 -17.09
N ALA A 194 -1.76 7.51 -17.38
CA ALA A 194 -2.42 6.27 -17.75
C ALA A 194 -3.01 5.52 -16.53
N HIS A 195 -2.68 5.91 -15.29
CA HIS A 195 -3.01 5.16 -14.08
C HIS A 195 -3.98 5.85 -13.12
N ASP A 196 -4.34 7.12 -13.32
CA ASP A 196 -5.01 7.88 -12.26
C ASP A 196 -6.38 8.44 -12.63
N ALA A 197 -7.43 7.77 -12.13
CA ALA A 197 -8.80 8.27 -12.10
C ALA A 197 -9.21 8.81 -10.70
N SER A 198 -8.28 8.91 -9.73
CA SER A 198 -8.58 9.35 -8.36
C SER A 198 -7.57 10.38 -7.86
N VAL A 199 -7.64 11.60 -8.40
CA VAL A 199 -6.85 12.73 -7.88
C VAL A 199 -7.71 13.56 -6.94
N VAL A 200 -7.40 13.52 -5.64
CA VAL A 200 -7.88 14.53 -4.69
C VAL A 200 -6.97 15.74 -4.80
N GLU A 201 -7.43 16.81 -5.45
CA GLU A 201 -6.70 18.08 -5.49
C GLU A 201 -6.67 18.77 -4.13
N GLY A 202 -5.49 19.18 -3.70
CA GLY A 202 -5.31 20.12 -2.60
C GLY A 202 -5.14 19.51 -1.22
N GLY A 203 -4.77 18.23 -1.12
CA GLY A 203 -4.37 17.63 0.16
C GLY A 203 -3.18 18.39 0.74
N THR A 204 -3.40 19.27 1.70
CA THR A 204 -2.33 19.69 2.61
C THR A 204 -2.07 18.52 3.54
N GLY A 205 -0.80 18.19 3.82
CA GLY A 205 -0.41 17.09 4.71
C GLY A 205 -1.04 17.11 6.12
N GLU A 206 -1.87 18.10 6.43
CA GLU A 206 -2.61 18.23 7.69
C GLU A 206 -3.84 17.31 7.80
N ILE A 207 -4.47 16.91 6.67
CA ILE A 207 -5.58 15.93 6.72
C ILE A 207 -5.04 14.53 7.01
N LYS A 208 -3.81 14.21 6.57
CA LYS A 208 -3.14 12.94 6.91
C LYS A 208 -2.72 12.83 8.38
N LYS A 209 -2.65 13.91 9.14
CA LYS A 209 -2.43 13.86 10.59
C LYS A 209 -3.57 13.19 11.38
N LYS A 210 -4.78 13.09 10.80
CA LYS A 210 -5.90 12.35 11.40
C LYS A 210 -6.07 10.93 10.87
N ILE A 211 -5.53 10.59 9.68
CA ILE A 211 -5.83 9.34 8.97
C ILE A 211 -4.57 8.53 8.60
N GLY A 212 -3.38 9.08 8.68
CA GLY A 212 -2.17 8.38 8.24
C GLY A 212 -0.92 8.83 8.98
N ARG A 213 -0.50 8.06 9.95
CA ARG A 213 0.88 8.07 10.42
C ARG A 213 1.69 7.26 9.39
N HIS A 214 2.29 7.89 8.39
CA HIS A 214 3.28 7.21 7.56
C HIS A 214 4.52 6.93 8.41
N TYR A 215 4.62 5.72 8.87
CA TYR A 215 5.82 5.20 9.49
C TYR A 215 6.53 4.25 8.52
N THR A 216 7.37 4.79 7.68
CA THR A 216 8.59 4.12 7.31
C THR A 216 9.71 5.05 7.78
N ASP A 217 10.33 4.74 8.90
CA ASP A 217 11.53 5.43 9.36
C ASP A 217 12.76 5.06 8.49
N GLY A 218 12.54 4.32 7.41
CA GLY A 218 13.57 3.81 6.52
C GLY A 218 14.48 2.76 7.16
N LYS A 219 14.16 2.30 8.37
CA LYS A 219 14.94 1.30 9.08
C LYS A 219 14.50 -0.11 8.68
N THR A 220 15.46 -1.01 8.68
CA THR A 220 15.22 -2.45 8.58
C THR A 220 14.70 -2.96 9.92
N ASP A 221 13.90 -4.01 9.87
CA ASP A 221 13.49 -4.72 11.09
C ASP A 221 14.53 -5.78 11.54
N GLU A 222 15.79 -5.69 11.04
CA GLU A 222 16.86 -6.67 11.26
C GLU A 222 17.00 -7.07 12.74
N ALA A 223 17.00 -6.11 13.64
CA ALA A 223 17.09 -6.37 15.08
C ALA A 223 15.81 -7.00 15.69
N LEU A 224 14.69 -7.00 14.97
CA LEU A 224 13.39 -7.48 15.44
C LEU A 224 12.99 -8.80 14.76
N ILE A 225 13.60 -9.13 13.61
CA ILE A 225 13.41 -10.42 12.95
C ILE A 225 14.21 -11.44 13.73
N GLY A 226 13.52 -12.11 14.65
CA GLY A 226 14.16 -13.06 15.54
C GLY A 226 14.61 -14.30 14.80
N HIS A 227 15.89 -14.53 14.76
CA HIS A 227 16.44 -15.88 14.79
C HIS A 227 16.29 -16.37 16.23
N ILE A 228 15.09 -16.80 16.60
CA ILE A 228 14.85 -17.25 17.97
C ILE A 228 15.48 -18.62 18.08
N GLY A 229 16.62 -18.70 18.74
CA GLY A 229 17.08 -19.92 19.37
C GLY A 229 16.25 -20.13 20.64
N PHE A 230 15.25 -20.98 20.58
CA PHE A 230 14.49 -21.37 21.78
C PHE A 230 15.26 -22.35 22.69
N GLY A 231 16.59 -22.45 22.53
CA GLY A 231 17.40 -23.43 23.25
C GLY A 231 17.10 -24.88 22.81
N GLU A 232 17.39 -25.84 23.68
CA GLU A 232 17.07 -27.25 23.45
C GLU A 232 15.60 -27.44 23.04
N PRO A 233 15.27 -28.49 22.21
CA PRO A 233 13.89 -28.72 21.79
C PRO A 233 12.96 -28.62 22.99
N VAL A 234 12.05 -27.67 22.94
CA VAL A 234 11.13 -27.42 24.05
C VAL A 234 10.33 -28.71 24.21
N GLU A 235 10.66 -29.52 25.22
CA GLU A 235 9.66 -30.42 25.74
C GLU A 235 8.48 -29.55 26.09
N VAL A 236 7.47 -29.54 25.19
CA VAL A 236 6.22 -28.82 25.37
C VAL A 236 5.79 -29.06 26.81
N ASN A 237 5.91 -28.06 27.66
CA ASN A 237 5.67 -28.21 29.08
C ASN A 237 4.17 -28.46 29.28
N LYS A 238 3.77 -29.74 29.12
CA LYS A 238 2.38 -30.23 29.19
C LYS A 238 1.68 -29.90 30.50
N LYS A 239 2.37 -29.29 31.46
CA LYS A 239 1.84 -28.94 32.79
C LYS A 239 1.39 -27.49 32.92
N SER A 240 1.83 -26.56 32.06
CA SER A 240 1.45 -25.13 32.14
C SER A 240 0.22 -24.90 31.29
N GLN A 241 -0.92 -24.69 31.91
CA GLN A 241 -2.14 -24.21 31.23
C GLN A 241 -1.96 -22.73 30.85
N LYS A 242 -2.32 -22.38 29.63
CA LYS A 242 -2.34 -21.01 29.14
C LYS A 242 -3.77 -20.62 28.74
N LYS A 243 -4.19 -19.44 29.16
CA LYS A 243 -5.48 -18.86 28.77
C LYS A 243 -5.27 -17.82 27.68
N ILE A 244 -5.93 -18.01 26.57
CA ILE A 244 -5.77 -17.22 25.36
C ILE A 244 -7.12 -16.59 25.01
N LEU A 245 -7.12 -15.30 24.70
CA LEU A 245 -8.27 -14.64 24.11
C LEU A 245 -7.98 -14.31 22.64
N ILE A 246 -8.78 -14.86 21.73
CA ILE A 246 -8.77 -14.49 20.31
C ILE A 246 -9.69 -13.29 20.13
N THR A 247 -9.15 -12.19 19.65
CA THR A 247 -9.93 -11.01 19.31
C THR A 247 -10.19 -10.98 17.81
N GLY A 248 -11.46 -11.14 17.42
CA GLY A 248 -11.93 -11.32 16.05
C GLY A 248 -12.59 -12.69 15.87
N ALA A 249 -13.66 -12.95 16.61
CA ALA A 249 -14.51 -14.12 16.46
C ALA A 249 -14.98 -14.29 15.00
N GLU A 250 -15.25 -15.53 14.59
CA GLU A 250 -15.65 -15.91 13.22
C GLU A 250 -14.58 -15.59 12.12
N SER A 251 -13.36 -15.22 12.52
CA SER A 251 -12.28 -15.08 11.55
C SER A 251 -11.75 -16.44 11.12
N TYR A 252 -11.49 -16.61 9.82
CA TYR A 252 -10.97 -17.86 9.26
C TYR A 252 -9.75 -18.40 10.02
N ILE A 253 -8.80 -17.54 10.37
CA ILE A 253 -7.57 -17.93 11.06
C ILE A 253 -7.86 -18.23 12.55
N GLY A 254 -8.70 -17.41 13.20
CA GLY A 254 -9.06 -17.60 14.60
C GLY A 254 -9.80 -18.91 14.84
N GLU A 255 -10.81 -19.21 14.03
CA GLU A 255 -11.57 -20.47 14.11
C GLU A 255 -10.69 -21.69 13.81
N ALA A 256 -9.85 -21.61 12.78
CA ALA A 256 -8.93 -22.70 12.45
C ALA A 256 -7.95 -22.98 13.60
N PHE A 257 -7.37 -21.92 14.18
CA PHE A 257 -6.46 -22.05 15.32
C PHE A 257 -7.17 -22.65 16.54
N LYS A 258 -8.33 -22.14 16.91
CA LYS A 258 -9.11 -22.67 18.03
C LYS A 258 -9.42 -24.14 17.86
N THR A 259 -9.99 -24.50 16.71
CA THR A 259 -10.34 -25.91 16.41
C THR A 259 -9.11 -26.81 16.45
N TYR A 260 -7.99 -26.37 15.86
CA TYR A 260 -6.74 -27.13 15.85
C TYR A 260 -6.18 -27.33 17.27
N ALA A 261 -6.15 -26.26 18.05
CA ALA A 261 -5.61 -26.29 19.40
C ALA A 261 -6.48 -27.15 20.36
N GLU A 262 -7.79 -27.03 20.29
CA GLU A 262 -8.71 -27.86 21.10
C GLU A 262 -8.53 -29.37 20.84
N ILE A 263 -8.20 -29.76 19.61
CA ILE A 263 -7.97 -31.15 19.24
C ILE A 263 -6.59 -31.64 19.70
N ASN A 264 -5.55 -30.83 19.56
CA ASN A 264 -4.17 -31.28 19.67
C ASN A 264 -3.47 -30.84 20.97
N TYR A 265 -3.99 -29.82 21.68
CA TYR A 265 -3.32 -29.13 22.80
C TYR A 265 -4.26 -28.90 23.99
N SER A 266 -4.43 -29.89 24.84
CA SER A 266 -5.36 -29.80 26.01
C SER A 266 -4.96 -28.80 27.09
N ASN A 267 -3.76 -28.22 27.01
CA ASN A 267 -3.24 -27.20 27.92
C ASN A 267 -3.44 -25.76 27.44
N LEU A 268 -4.03 -25.55 26.25
CA LEU A 268 -4.45 -24.24 25.77
C LEU A 268 -5.95 -24.06 25.98
N MET A 269 -6.34 -23.05 26.76
CA MET A 269 -7.74 -22.68 26.99
C MET A 269 -8.03 -21.44 26.16
N ILE A 270 -8.94 -21.55 25.19
CA ILE A 270 -9.17 -20.53 24.18
C ILE A 270 -10.57 -19.98 24.29
N ASP A 271 -10.67 -18.68 24.54
CA ASP A 271 -11.90 -17.88 24.41
C ASP A 271 -11.81 -17.01 23.16
N GLU A 272 -12.97 -16.61 22.63
CA GLU A 272 -13.10 -15.70 21.51
C GLU A 272 -13.97 -14.52 21.87
N ILE A 273 -13.74 -13.38 21.22
CA ILE A 273 -14.59 -12.20 21.36
C ILE A 273 -14.78 -11.50 20.02
N ASP A 274 -16.01 -11.11 19.72
CA ASP A 274 -16.32 -10.26 18.58
C ASP A 274 -15.85 -8.82 18.83
N MET A 275 -15.39 -8.17 17.76
CA MET A 275 -14.86 -6.81 17.80
C MET A 275 -15.82 -5.78 17.18
N LEU A 276 -16.96 -6.22 16.61
CA LEU A 276 -17.85 -5.37 15.82
C LEU A 276 -18.78 -4.51 16.67
N ASP A 277 -19.31 -5.06 17.77
CA ASP A 277 -20.34 -4.40 18.59
C ASP A 277 -19.77 -3.49 19.69
N GLY A 278 -18.46 -3.48 19.89
CA GLY A 278 -17.76 -2.68 20.89
C GLY A 278 -17.82 -3.23 22.32
N THR A 279 -18.58 -4.31 22.59
CA THR A 279 -18.71 -4.91 23.93
C THR A 279 -17.41 -5.50 24.46
N TRP A 280 -16.45 -5.78 23.57
CA TRP A 280 -15.12 -6.23 23.93
C TRP A 280 -14.37 -5.28 24.89
N ARG A 281 -14.74 -3.99 24.91
CA ARG A 281 -14.15 -2.99 25.82
C ARG A 281 -14.49 -3.26 27.27
N GLU A 282 -15.63 -3.91 27.54
CA GLU A 282 -16.09 -4.29 28.88
C GLU A 282 -15.54 -5.65 29.32
N LYS A 283 -14.99 -6.44 28.39
CA LYS A 283 -14.40 -7.75 28.72
C LYS A 283 -13.15 -7.56 29.57
N ASP A 284 -13.07 -8.30 30.67
CA ASP A 284 -11.89 -8.37 31.53
C ASP A 284 -10.77 -9.20 30.89
N PHE A 285 -9.69 -8.54 30.46
CA PHE A 285 -8.55 -9.18 29.84
C PHE A 285 -7.54 -9.72 30.86
N SER A 286 -7.59 -9.28 32.13
CA SER A 286 -6.66 -9.72 33.17
C SER A 286 -6.65 -11.23 33.44
N LYS A 287 -7.67 -11.94 32.97
CA LYS A 287 -7.83 -13.38 33.10
C LYS A 287 -7.01 -14.20 32.09
N TYR A 288 -6.45 -13.54 31.07
CA TYR A 288 -5.74 -14.18 29.98
C TYR A 288 -4.23 -13.97 30.09
N ASP A 289 -3.48 -15.00 29.71
CA ASP A 289 -2.02 -14.92 29.60
C ASP A 289 -1.61 -14.25 28.30
N ILE A 290 -2.38 -14.51 27.21
CA ILE A 290 -2.07 -14.08 25.84
C ILE A 290 -3.33 -13.52 25.19
N ILE A 291 -3.18 -12.39 24.50
CA ILE A 291 -4.18 -11.91 23.54
C ILE A 291 -3.68 -12.16 22.13
N TYR A 292 -4.45 -12.92 21.36
CA TYR A 292 -4.17 -13.15 19.94
C TYR A 292 -5.10 -12.34 19.07
N HIS A 293 -4.59 -11.24 18.52
CA HIS A 293 -5.36 -10.29 17.71
C HIS A 293 -5.33 -10.67 16.24
N VAL A 294 -6.46 -11.19 15.75
CA VAL A 294 -6.67 -11.58 14.34
C VAL A 294 -7.73 -10.74 13.64
N ALA A 295 -8.42 -9.86 14.38
CA ALA A 295 -9.39 -8.95 13.80
C ALA A 295 -8.72 -8.08 12.73
N GLY A 296 -9.40 -7.91 11.61
CA GLY A 296 -8.90 -7.08 10.54
C GLY A 296 -9.65 -7.29 9.24
N ILE A 297 -9.66 -6.27 8.41
CA ILE A 297 -10.20 -6.34 7.07
C ILE A 297 -9.07 -6.77 6.13
N ALA A 298 -9.25 -7.94 5.50
CA ALA A 298 -8.35 -8.47 4.47
C ALA A 298 -9.09 -8.49 3.11
N HIS A 299 -8.35 -8.71 2.03
CA HIS A 299 -8.88 -8.90 0.67
C HIS A 299 -9.57 -7.67 0.05
N ALA A 300 -8.94 -6.50 0.18
CA ALA A 300 -9.37 -5.33 -0.55
C ALA A 300 -9.25 -5.52 -2.08
N ASP A 301 -10.29 -5.17 -2.82
CA ASP A 301 -10.13 -4.76 -4.22
C ASP A 301 -9.55 -3.34 -4.19
N VAL A 302 -8.21 -3.27 -4.08
CA VAL A 302 -7.46 -2.01 -3.89
C VAL A 302 -7.51 -1.06 -5.09
N GLY A 303 -8.22 -1.44 -6.17
CA GLY A 303 -8.15 -0.75 -7.46
C GLY A 303 -8.99 0.51 -7.60
N ASN A 304 -10.07 0.69 -6.84
CA ASN A 304 -10.95 1.88 -6.87
C ASN A 304 -11.81 1.90 -5.62
N VAL A 305 -11.26 2.37 -4.53
CA VAL A 305 -11.93 2.40 -3.23
C VAL A 305 -12.11 3.85 -2.82
N ASP A 306 -13.29 4.21 -2.35
CA ASP A 306 -13.57 5.53 -1.82
C ASP A 306 -12.81 5.80 -0.50
N GLU A 307 -12.66 7.04 -0.12
CA GLU A 307 -11.95 7.42 1.10
C GLU A 307 -12.59 6.82 2.36
N LEU A 308 -13.92 6.72 2.41
CA LEU A 308 -14.64 6.13 3.53
C LEU A 308 -14.24 4.66 3.75
N THR A 309 -14.06 3.92 2.66
CA THR A 309 -13.58 2.54 2.73
C THR A 309 -12.13 2.48 3.21
N LYS A 310 -11.26 3.38 2.74
CA LYS A 310 -9.87 3.46 3.25
C LYS A 310 -9.84 3.78 4.74
N GLU A 311 -10.60 4.77 5.19
CA GLU A 311 -10.75 5.12 6.61
C GLU A 311 -11.17 3.91 7.44
N LYS A 312 -12.13 3.11 6.94
CA LYS A 312 -12.55 1.89 7.60
C LYS A 312 -11.40 0.87 7.76
N TYR A 313 -10.50 0.78 6.75
CA TYR A 313 -9.32 -0.09 6.87
C TYR A 313 -8.37 0.38 7.97
N TYR A 314 -8.10 1.69 8.07
CA TYR A 314 -7.25 2.21 9.15
C TYR A 314 -7.93 2.06 10.50
N ALA A 315 -9.22 2.39 10.62
CA ALA A 315 -9.97 2.22 11.86
C ALA A 315 -9.96 0.77 12.38
N VAL A 316 -10.10 -0.22 11.48
CA VAL A 316 -10.17 -1.63 11.88
C VAL A 316 -8.79 -2.29 11.96
N ASN A 317 -7.89 -2.03 11.00
CA ASN A 317 -6.59 -2.69 10.99
C ASN A 317 -5.57 -2.02 11.90
N THR A 318 -5.66 -0.69 12.10
CA THR A 318 -4.68 0.08 12.86
C THR A 318 -5.25 0.48 14.22
N ASP A 319 -6.27 1.33 14.24
CA ASP A 319 -6.74 1.95 15.50
C ASP A 319 -7.28 0.92 16.48
N LEU A 320 -8.10 -0.03 15.99
CA LEU A 320 -8.62 -1.12 16.81
C LEU A 320 -7.49 -2.01 17.35
N ALA A 321 -6.49 -2.35 16.54
CA ALA A 321 -5.38 -3.19 16.99
C ALA A 321 -4.57 -2.52 18.09
N VAL A 322 -4.32 -1.21 17.96
CA VAL A 322 -3.63 -0.42 18.99
C VAL A 322 -4.46 -0.34 20.26
N GLU A 323 -5.77 -0.02 20.17
CA GLU A 323 -6.68 0.06 21.32
C GLU A 323 -6.74 -1.27 22.10
N VAL A 324 -6.81 -2.39 21.38
CA VAL A 324 -6.81 -3.72 22.01
C VAL A 324 -5.48 -4.03 22.69
N CYS A 325 -4.36 -3.67 22.05
CA CYS A 325 -3.02 -3.85 22.59
C CYS A 325 -2.80 -3.01 23.86
N GLU A 326 -3.21 -1.73 23.84
CA GLU A 326 -3.16 -0.85 25.00
C GLU A 326 -4.00 -1.40 26.18
N LYS A 327 -5.23 -1.85 25.91
CA LYS A 327 -6.09 -2.48 26.92
C LYS A 327 -5.44 -3.73 27.50
N ALA A 328 -4.89 -4.62 26.66
CA ALA A 328 -4.20 -5.82 27.11
C ALA A 328 -3.04 -5.48 28.06
N LYS A 329 -2.23 -4.49 27.69
CA LYS A 329 -1.12 -4.00 28.53
C LYS A 329 -1.62 -3.41 29.86
N MET A 330 -2.61 -2.54 29.82
CA MET A 330 -3.18 -1.90 31.03
C MET A 330 -3.77 -2.91 32.01
N GLU A 331 -4.36 -3.99 31.51
CA GLU A 331 -4.97 -5.03 32.34
C GLU A 331 -3.99 -6.14 32.77
N GLY A 332 -2.70 -5.98 32.45
CA GLY A 332 -1.63 -6.86 32.96
C GLY A 332 -1.48 -8.19 32.22
N VAL A 333 -2.00 -8.28 30.99
CA VAL A 333 -1.69 -9.40 30.07
C VAL A 333 -0.20 -9.42 29.81
N LYS A 334 0.38 -10.59 29.65
CA LYS A 334 1.83 -10.74 29.49
C LYS A 334 2.32 -10.69 28.05
N GLU A 335 1.46 -11.15 27.11
CA GLU A 335 1.83 -11.31 25.72
C GLU A 335 0.71 -10.91 24.78
N PHE A 336 1.06 -10.20 23.74
CA PHE A 336 0.17 -9.78 22.66
C PHE A 336 0.73 -10.28 21.32
N ILE A 337 -0.05 -11.10 20.61
CA ILE A 337 0.31 -11.61 19.29
C ILE A 337 -0.56 -10.93 18.26
N PHE A 338 0.06 -10.20 17.34
CA PHE A 338 -0.62 -9.45 16.27
C PHE A 338 -0.47 -10.14 14.92
N MET A 339 -1.60 -10.38 14.23
CA MET A 339 -1.61 -10.92 12.88
C MET A 339 -1.45 -9.79 11.85
N SER A 340 -0.21 -9.55 11.43
CA SER A 340 0.17 -8.70 10.31
C SER A 340 0.13 -9.49 8.98
N SER A 341 0.92 -9.16 8.00
CA SER A 341 0.96 -9.83 6.69
C SER A 341 2.23 -9.50 5.91
N MET A 342 2.63 -10.37 4.99
CA MET A 342 3.65 -10.12 3.96
C MET A 342 3.40 -8.86 3.12
N ILE A 343 2.15 -8.39 3.03
CA ILE A 343 1.77 -7.22 2.24
C ILE A 343 2.45 -5.92 2.70
N VAL A 344 2.95 -5.87 3.93
CA VAL A 344 3.72 -4.72 4.45
C VAL A 344 4.99 -4.47 3.64
N TYR A 345 5.49 -5.47 2.93
CA TYR A 345 6.60 -5.34 2.00
C TYR A 345 6.17 -4.95 0.57
N GLY A 346 4.89 -4.62 0.37
CA GLY A 346 4.33 -4.20 -0.92
C GLY A 346 3.93 -5.37 -1.82
N ASP A 347 3.71 -5.08 -3.11
CA ASP A 347 3.22 -6.05 -4.08
C ASP A 347 4.31 -7.01 -4.58
N SER A 348 3.88 -8.15 -5.16
CA SER A 348 4.77 -9.09 -5.84
C SER A 348 5.48 -8.44 -7.03
N ALA A 349 6.75 -8.82 -7.26
CA ALA A 349 7.44 -8.41 -8.48
C ALA A 349 6.75 -9.00 -9.72
N PRO A 350 6.72 -8.27 -10.84
CA PRO A 350 6.20 -8.80 -12.11
C PRO A 350 6.91 -10.11 -12.52
N TYR A 351 6.20 -10.94 -13.28
CA TYR A 351 6.79 -12.16 -13.84
C TYR A 351 8.12 -11.87 -14.55
N GLY A 352 9.13 -12.69 -14.27
CA GLY A 352 10.50 -12.53 -14.76
C GLY A 352 11.41 -11.65 -13.91
N LYS A 353 10.89 -11.01 -12.86
CA LYS A 353 11.70 -10.32 -11.84
C LYS A 353 11.60 -11.06 -10.51
N LYS A 354 12.71 -11.18 -9.78
CA LYS A 354 12.71 -11.75 -8.43
C LYS A 354 12.39 -10.67 -7.38
N LYS A 355 11.64 -11.06 -6.35
CA LYS A 355 11.47 -10.30 -5.11
C LYS A 355 11.63 -11.27 -3.95
N VAL A 356 12.77 -11.19 -3.32
CA VAL A 356 13.11 -11.95 -2.11
C VAL A 356 13.15 -10.97 -0.96
N ILE A 357 12.43 -11.29 0.09
CA ILE A 357 12.43 -10.55 1.35
C ILE A 357 13.42 -11.25 2.28
N ASP A 358 14.33 -10.49 2.80
CA ASP A 358 15.33 -10.89 3.79
C ASP A 358 15.24 -9.96 5.02
N GLU A 359 16.10 -10.17 6.00
CA GLU A 359 16.19 -9.40 7.25
C GLU A 359 16.52 -7.91 7.01
N HIS A 360 17.17 -7.58 5.90
CA HIS A 360 17.55 -6.22 5.53
C HIS A 360 16.48 -5.52 4.68
N THR A 361 15.40 -6.21 4.33
CA THR A 361 14.35 -5.64 3.48
C THR A 361 13.47 -4.69 4.26
N VAL A 362 13.46 -3.43 3.88
CA VAL A 362 12.61 -2.39 4.48
C VAL A 362 11.14 -2.62 4.10
N PRO A 363 10.21 -2.65 5.06
CA PRO A 363 8.78 -2.65 4.76
C PRO A 363 8.39 -1.41 3.93
N ALA A 364 7.74 -1.63 2.79
CA ALA A 364 7.35 -0.58 1.86
C ALA A 364 6.00 -0.95 1.20
N PRO A 365 4.88 -0.75 1.89
CA PRO A 365 3.56 -1.06 1.37
C PRO A 365 3.23 -0.20 0.15
N THR A 366 2.56 -0.79 -0.85
CA THR A 366 2.20 -0.12 -2.10
C THR A 366 0.74 0.32 -2.15
N ASN A 367 -0.04 0.00 -1.12
CA ASN A 367 -1.46 0.31 -1.04
C ASN A 367 -1.92 0.51 0.41
N PHE A 368 -3.09 1.12 0.58
CA PHE A 368 -3.66 1.47 1.89
C PHE A 368 -3.88 0.26 2.82
N TYR A 369 -4.14 -0.94 2.27
CA TYR A 369 -4.27 -2.15 3.08
C TYR A 369 -2.93 -2.56 3.69
N GLY A 370 -1.88 -2.63 2.88
CA GLY A 370 -0.52 -2.91 3.37
C GLY A 370 -0.04 -1.85 4.35
N ASP A 371 -0.35 -0.59 4.08
CA ASP A 371 0.02 0.54 4.92
C ASP A 371 -0.72 0.48 6.28
N SER A 372 -2.04 0.25 6.30
CA SER A 372 -2.79 0.11 7.56
C SER A 372 -2.27 -1.04 8.44
N LYS A 373 -1.85 -2.16 7.82
CA LYS A 373 -1.23 -3.27 8.54
C LYS A 373 0.17 -2.91 9.08
N LEU A 374 0.98 -2.19 8.31
CA LEU A 374 2.31 -1.77 8.76
C LEU A 374 2.22 -0.77 9.91
N GLN A 375 1.31 0.18 9.85
CA GLN A 375 1.11 1.15 10.94
C GLN A 375 0.69 0.47 12.23
N ALA A 376 -0.24 -0.49 12.17
CA ALA A 376 -0.61 -1.30 13.33
C ALA A 376 0.59 -2.07 13.89
N ASP A 377 1.31 -2.77 13.02
CA ASP A 377 2.50 -3.56 13.31
C ASP A 377 3.55 -2.73 14.08
N MET A 378 3.86 -1.54 13.60
CA MET A 378 4.81 -0.64 14.26
C MET A 378 4.28 -0.11 15.60
N ALA A 379 3.03 0.36 15.62
CA ALA A 379 2.44 0.96 16.81
C ALA A 379 2.29 -0.04 17.96
N VAL A 380 1.88 -1.28 17.68
CA VAL A 380 1.78 -2.30 18.76
C VAL A 380 3.16 -2.69 19.30
N ARG A 381 4.21 -2.72 18.46
CA ARG A 381 5.59 -2.99 18.92
C ARG A 381 6.14 -1.90 19.85
N GLU A 382 5.77 -0.64 19.63
CA GLU A 382 6.14 0.47 20.51
C GLU A 382 5.55 0.34 21.93
N LEU A 383 4.50 -0.45 22.11
CA LEU A 383 3.89 -0.72 23.41
C LEU A 383 4.62 -1.80 24.22
N ALA A 384 5.52 -2.54 23.62
CA ALA A 384 6.28 -3.59 24.29
C ALA A 384 7.20 -3.07 25.38
N ASP A 385 7.35 -3.82 26.48
CA ASP A 385 8.30 -3.55 27.55
C ASP A 385 8.65 -4.85 28.30
N ASP A 386 9.44 -4.77 29.36
CA ASP A 386 9.93 -5.92 30.13
C ASP A 386 8.81 -6.77 30.75
N LYS A 387 7.59 -6.25 30.86
CA LYS A 387 6.43 -6.95 31.44
C LYS A 387 5.37 -7.32 30.40
N PHE A 388 5.43 -6.75 29.21
CA PHE A 388 4.46 -6.91 28.15
C PHE A 388 5.17 -7.17 26.83
N LYS A 389 5.12 -8.42 26.38
CA LYS A 389 5.74 -8.87 25.13
C LYS A 389 4.79 -8.65 23.96
N VAL A 390 5.31 -8.20 22.83
CA VAL A 390 4.55 -8.04 21.59
C VAL A 390 5.20 -8.84 20.47
N ILE A 391 4.46 -9.78 19.90
CA ILE A 391 4.89 -10.61 18.78
C ILE A 391 4.04 -10.26 17.56
N VAL A 392 4.68 -9.84 16.49
CA VAL A 392 4.04 -9.56 15.22
C VAL A 392 4.31 -10.70 14.24
N LEU A 393 3.25 -11.25 13.66
CA LEU A 393 3.34 -12.30 12.66
C LEU A 393 3.13 -11.71 11.27
N ARG A 394 4.07 -11.91 10.35
CA ARG A 394 3.97 -11.49 8.95
C ARG A 394 3.88 -12.69 7.99
N PRO A 395 2.82 -13.50 8.08
CA PRO A 395 2.71 -14.67 7.21
C PRO A 395 2.58 -14.28 5.74
N PRO A 396 3.04 -15.16 4.82
CA PRO A 396 2.72 -15.05 3.41
C PRO A 396 1.24 -15.43 3.15
N MET A 397 0.88 -15.74 1.90
CA MET A 397 -0.46 -16.20 1.57
C MET A 397 -0.82 -17.46 2.35
N ILE A 398 -1.81 -17.35 3.25
CA ILE A 398 -2.36 -18.48 4.01
C ILE A 398 -3.41 -19.18 3.14
N TYR A 399 -3.37 -20.53 3.12
CA TYR A 399 -4.35 -21.34 2.41
C TYR A 399 -4.75 -22.57 3.22
N GLY A 400 -5.88 -23.16 2.87
CA GLY A 400 -6.47 -24.33 3.52
C GLY A 400 -7.98 -24.38 3.25
N LYS A 401 -8.66 -25.37 3.79
CA LYS A 401 -10.11 -25.54 3.63
C LYS A 401 -10.84 -24.30 4.16
N GLY A 402 -11.73 -23.73 3.34
CA GLY A 402 -12.48 -22.52 3.70
C GLY A 402 -11.70 -21.20 3.59
N SER A 403 -10.42 -21.20 3.13
CA SER A 403 -9.64 -19.97 2.97
C SER A 403 -10.31 -19.01 1.99
N LYS A 404 -10.21 -17.72 2.31
CA LYS A 404 -10.62 -16.61 1.44
C LYS A 404 -9.39 -16.08 0.70
N GLY A 405 -9.52 -15.64 -0.55
CA GLY A 405 -8.42 -15.04 -1.30
C GLY A 405 -8.02 -15.78 -2.56
N ASN A 406 -6.71 -15.89 -2.84
CA ASN A 406 -6.23 -16.37 -4.14
C ASN A 406 -6.34 -17.89 -4.34
N TYR A 407 -6.22 -18.69 -3.28
CA TYR A 407 -6.28 -20.14 -3.41
C TYR A 407 -7.60 -20.66 -4.02
N PRO A 408 -8.80 -20.25 -3.58
CA PRO A 408 -10.06 -20.67 -4.21
C PRO A 408 -10.14 -20.32 -5.70
N ILE A 409 -9.52 -19.23 -6.12
CA ILE A 409 -9.46 -18.85 -7.54
C ILE A 409 -8.59 -19.84 -8.31
N LEU A 410 -7.41 -20.19 -7.78
CA LEU A 410 -6.52 -21.19 -8.38
C LEU A 410 -7.18 -22.57 -8.44
N ALA A 411 -7.88 -22.98 -7.37
CA ALA A 411 -8.62 -24.24 -7.32
C ALA A 411 -9.75 -24.28 -8.37
N LYS A 412 -10.48 -23.18 -8.55
CA LYS A 412 -11.50 -23.06 -9.59
C LYS A 412 -10.91 -23.16 -11.00
N LEU A 413 -9.75 -22.54 -11.24
CA LEU A 413 -9.05 -22.62 -12.53
C LEU A 413 -8.54 -24.05 -12.78
N ALA A 414 -7.93 -24.68 -11.78
CA ALA A 414 -7.43 -26.05 -11.86
C ALA A 414 -8.51 -27.06 -12.24
N LYS A 415 -9.73 -26.89 -11.73
CA LYS A 415 -10.88 -27.77 -11.99
C LYS A 415 -11.58 -27.50 -13.32
N LYS A 416 -11.39 -26.33 -13.92
CA LYS A 416 -12.16 -25.88 -15.11
C LYS A 416 -11.35 -25.80 -16.39
N LEU A 417 -10.05 -25.51 -16.30
CA LEU A 417 -9.22 -25.26 -17.47
C LEU A 417 -8.51 -26.56 -17.92
N PRO A 418 -8.51 -26.86 -19.23
CA PRO A 418 -7.73 -27.99 -19.75
C PRO A 418 -6.24 -27.68 -19.86
N ILE A 419 -5.88 -26.39 -19.94
CA ILE A 419 -4.50 -25.92 -20.09
C ILE A 419 -4.24 -24.74 -19.15
N PHE A 420 -3.00 -24.62 -18.67
CA PHE A 420 -2.55 -23.52 -17.81
C PHE A 420 -1.13 -23.08 -18.16
N PRO A 421 -0.76 -21.78 -17.99
CA PRO A 421 0.59 -21.32 -18.26
C PRO A 421 1.62 -22.05 -17.39
N ASP A 422 2.70 -22.57 -17.99
CA ASP A 422 3.85 -23.07 -17.26
C ASP A 422 4.83 -21.93 -17.00
N VAL A 423 4.75 -21.30 -15.83
CA VAL A 423 5.56 -20.14 -15.43
C VAL A 423 6.50 -20.48 -14.27
N GLU A 424 7.70 -19.88 -14.34
CA GLU A 424 8.75 -20.08 -13.33
C GLU A 424 8.72 -18.93 -12.31
N ASN A 425 7.63 -18.87 -11.54
CA ASN A 425 7.52 -17.93 -10.43
C ASN A 425 7.70 -18.65 -9.09
N GLU A 426 8.12 -17.92 -8.08
CA GLU A 426 8.32 -18.43 -6.72
C GLU A 426 7.49 -17.62 -5.75
N ARG A 427 6.74 -18.31 -4.87
CA ARG A 427 5.89 -17.68 -3.86
C ARG A 427 6.04 -18.41 -2.53
N SER A 428 6.24 -17.63 -1.48
CA SER A 428 6.04 -18.12 -0.13
C SER A 428 4.56 -18.33 0.13
N MET A 429 4.23 -19.44 0.78
CA MET A 429 2.87 -19.78 1.18
C MET A 429 2.91 -20.42 2.57
N LEU A 430 1.77 -20.40 3.26
CA LEU A 430 1.63 -21.05 4.56
C LEU A 430 0.31 -21.82 4.62
N TYR A 431 0.40 -23.15 4.86
CA TYR A 431 -0.77 -23.97 5.09
C TYR A 431 -1.37 -23.70 6.47
N ILE A 432 -2.69 -23.66 6.56
CA ILE A 432 -3.38 -23.25 7.79
C ILE A 432 -3.02 -24.12 9.00
N ASP A 433 -2.91 -25.46 8.85
CA ASP A 433 -2.55 -26.33 9.98
C ASP A 433 -1.10 -26.09 10.41
N ASN A 434 -0.17 -25.79 9.48
CA ASN A 434 1.20 -25.42 9.82
C ASN A 434 1.25 -24.11 10.61
N LEU A 435 0.39 -23.13 10.27
CA LEU A 435 0.25 -21.91 11.05
C LEU A 435 -0.33 -22.20 12.44
N CYS A 436 -1.36 -23.05 12.53
CA CYS A 436 -1.97 -23.41 13.80
C CYS A 436 -0.98 -24.13 14.72
N GLU A 437 -0.19 -25.06 14.15
CA GLU A 437 0.89 -25.74 14.88
C GLU A 437 1.96 -24.76 15.36
N PHE A 438 2.38 -23.83 14.48
CA PHE A 438 3.32 -22.78 14.86
C PHE A 438 2.80 -21.95 16.04
N LEU A 439 1.55 -21.52 15.99
CA LEU A 439 0.92 -20.72 17.05
C LEU A 439 0.84 -21.51 18.37
N CYS A 440 0.43 -22.77 18.32
CA CYS A 440 0.35 -23.61 19.52
C CYS A 440 1.73 -23.77 20.19
N GLN A 441 2.76 -24.06 19.40
CA GLN A 441 4.11 -24.18 19.92
C GLN A 441 4.64 -22.84 20.44
N LEU A 442 4.46 -21.75 19.70
CA LEU A 442 4.88 -20.40 20.10
C LEU A 442 4.27 -19.99 21.45
N MET A 443 2.97 -20.18 21.64
CA MET A 443 2.26 -19.81 22.88
C MET A 443 2.65 -20.68 24.09
N LEU A 444 3.22 -21.85 23.86
CA LEU A 444 3.67 -22.77 24.91
C LEU A 444 5.16 -22.62 25.25
N VAL A 445 5.94 -22.01 24.35
CA VAL A 445 7.33 -21.66 24.61
C VAL A 445 7.37 -20.53 25.65
N GLY A 446 7.89 -20.80 26.80
CA GLY A 446 7.67 -19.97 28.00
C GLY A 446 8.42 -18.65 28.08
N ASN A 447 9.49 -18.41 27.32
CA ASN A 447 10.31 -17.20 27.45
C ASN A 447 10.90 -16.77 26.11
N VAL A 448 10.32 -15.75 25.54
CA VAL A 448 10.95 -14.93 24.50
C VAL A 448 11.75 -13.85 25.24
N GLU A 449 13.05 -13.73 24.99
CA GLU A 449 13.90 -12.76 25.69
C GLU A 449 13.60 -11.31 25.26
N GLU A 450 13.35 -11.11 23.98
CA GLU A 450 13.05 -9.81 23.41
C GLU A 450 11.64 -9.32 23.80
N ASN A 451 11.50 -8.01 23.96
CA ASN A 451 10.23 -7.40 24.29
C ASN A 451 9.30 -7.29 23.07
N ALA A 452 9.87 -7.07 21.89
CA ALA A 452 9.16 -7.00 20.62
C ALA A 452 9.82 -7.88 19.57
N LEU A 453 9.04 -8.69 18.84
CA LEU A 453 9.52 -9.62 17.80
C LEU A 453 8.66 -9.55 16.54
N VAL A 454 9.29 -9.78 15.41
CA VAL A 454 8.64 -10.02 14.12
C VAL A 454 8.96 -11.45 13.68
N LEU A 455 7.94 -12.30 13.55
CA LEU A 455 8.09 -13.69 13.13
C LEU A 455 7.44 -13.91 11.77
N ILE A 456 8.09 -14.72 10.94
CA ILE A 456 7.73 -14.92 9.55
C ILE A 456 7.56 -16.42 9.27
N PRO A 457 6.46 -17.04 9.74
CA PRO A 457 6.21 -18.45 9.45
C PRO A 457 5.85 -18.66 7.98
N GLN A 458 6.43 -19.67 7.33
CA GLN A 458 6.07 -20.13 5.99
C GLN A 458 6.23 -21.66 5.86
N ASN A 459 5.72 -22.24 4.78
CA ASN A 459 6.01 -23.63 4.45
C ASN A 459 7.48 -23.82 4.08
N VAL A 460 7.94 -25.08 4.12
CA VAL A 460 9.34 -25.45 3.76
C VAL A 460 9.65 -25.04 2.32
N GLU A 461 8.71 -25.22 1.40
CA GLU A 461 8.93 -25.04 -0.03
C GLU A 461 8.32 -23.74 -0.56
N TRP A 462 9.06 -23.01 -1.40
CA TRP A 462 8.44 -22.05 -2.28
C TRP A 462 7.63 -22.76 -3.36
N THR A 463 6.50 -22.21 -3.71
CA THR A 463 5.56 -22.86 -4.62
C THR A 463 5.42 -22.06 -5.92
N ARG A 464 5.56 -22.72 -7.06
CA ARG A 464 5.20 -22.17 -8.36
C ARG A 464 3.67 -22.19 -8.51
N THR A 465 3.11 -21.12 -9.05
CA THR A 465 1.64 -21.05 -9.31
C THR A 465 1.19 -22.20 -10.24
N SER A 466 2.00 -22.52 -11.25
CA SER A 466 1.71 -23.60 -12.19
C SER A 466 1.70 -24.98 -11.51
N ASP A 467 2.66 -25.23 -10.62
CA ASP A 467 2.73 -26.50 -9.87
C ASP A 467 1.57 -26.62 -8.88
N MET A 468 1.20 -25.53 -8.23
CA MET A 468 0.01 -25.50 -7.34
C MET A 468 -1.24 -25.88 -8.11
N VAL A 469 -1.51 -25.24 -9.26
CA VAL A 469 -2.67 -25.52 -10.09
C VAL A 469 -2.66 -26.96 -10.59
N LYS A 470 -1.53 -27.48 -11.03
CA LYS A 470 -1.38 -28.88 -11.46
C LYS A 470 -1.68 -29.86 -10.32
N LYS A 471 -1.12 -29.64 -9.13
CA LYS A 471 -1.35 -30.49 -7.97
C LYS A 471 -2.81 -30.46 -7.49
N ILE A 472 -3.46 -29.30 -7.52
CA ILE A 472 -4.90 -29.18 -7.23
C ILE A 472 -5.73 -29.98 -8.24
N ALA A 473 -5.42 -29.89 -9.53
CA ALA A 473 -6.10 -30.66 -10.56
C ALA A 473 -5.97 -32.18 -10.35
N GLU A 474 -4.73 -32.64 -10.10
CA GLU A 474 -4.43 -34.03 -9.82
C GLU A 474 -5.24 -34.58 -8.62
N VAL A 475 -5.25 -33.82 -7.51
CA VAL A 475 -6.00 -34.19 -6.29
C VAL A 475 -7.51 -34.18 -6.54
N SER A 476 -8.00 -33.23 -7.36
CA SER A 476 -9.42 -33.13 -7.70
C SER A 476 -9.88 -34.11 -8.81
N GLY A 477 -8.98 -34.98 -9.30
CA GLY A 477 -9.30 -35.94 -10.37
C GLY A 477 -9.49 -35.32 -11.75
N THR A 478 -9.02 -34.07 -11.97
CA THR A 478 -9.08 -33.38 -13.27
C THR A 478 -7.72 -33.39 -13.95
N LYS A 479 -7.73 -33.29 -15.30
CA LYS A 479 -6.48 -33.22 -16.07
C LYS A 479 -6.27 -31.79 -16.56
N ILE A 480 -5.09 -31.25 -16.29
CA ILE A 480 -4.63 -29.97 -16.78
C ILE A 480 -3.22 -30.10 -17.35
N GLU A 481 -3.00 -29.54 -18.53
CA GLU A 481 -1.66 -29.52 -19.13
C GLU A 481 -1.01 -28.16 -18.91
N LEU A 482 0.25 -28.16 -18.48
CA LEU A 482 1.06 -26.96 -18.37
C LEU A 482 1.68 -26.62 -19.72
N MET A 483 1.40 -25.46 -20.25
CA MET A 483 1.92 -24.99 -21.53
C MET A 483 2.94 -23.88 -21.37
N GLY A 484 4.16 -24.11 -21.86
CA GLY A 484 5.22 -23.11 -21.96
C GLY A 484 5.09 -22.23 -23.23
N GLY A 485 6.20 -21.73 -23.74
CA GLY A 485 6.28 -20.99 -25.01
C GLY A 485 5.37 -19.78 -25.10
N ILE A 486 4.35 -19.84 -25.97
CA ILE A 486 3.40 -18.75 -26.21
C ILE A 486 2.68 -18.29 -24.94
N MET A 487 2.33 -19.23 -24.04
CA MET A 487 1.67 -18.91 -22.79
C MET A 487 2.57 -18.14 -21.82
N LYS A 488 3.86 -18.49 -21.73
CA LYS A 488 4.86 -17.69 -20.97
C LYS A 488 4.96 -16.26 -21.53
N LEU A 489 4.99 -16.14 -22.84
CA LEU A 489 5.03 -14.83 -23.52
C LEU A 489 3.74 -14.03 -23.23
N ALA A 490 2.57 -14.67 -23.28
CA ALA A 490 1.30 -14.03 -22.98
C ALA A 490 1.25 -13.51 -21.53
N VAL A 491 1.73 -14.30 -20.54
CA VAL A 491 1.85 -13.86 -19.14
C VAL A 491 2.83 -12.70 -19.01
N PHE A 492 3.99 -12.77 -19.67
CA PHE A 492 4.99 -11.70 -19.63
C PHE A 492 4.47 -10.39 -20.24
N CYS A 493 3.85 -10.46 -21.41
CA CYS A 493 3.26 -9.29 -22.07
C CYS A 493 2.04 -8.79 -21.27
N GLY A 494 1.18 -9.70 -20.83
CA GLY A 494 -0.01 -9.38 -20.05
C GLY A 494 0.30 -8.70 -18.71
N GLY A 495 1.38 -9.10 -18.04
CA GLY A 495 1.85 -8.45 -16.82
C GLY A 495 2.33 -7.00 -17.01
N LYS A 496 2.64 -6.61 -18.24
CA LYS A 496 3.02 -5.24 -18.60
C LYS A 496 1.83 -4.37 -19.04
N VAL A 497 0.66 -4.96 -19.22
CA VAL A 497 -0.55 -4.22 -19.59
C VAL A 497 -0.97 -3.34 -18.40
N PRO A 498 -1.17 -2.03 -18.62
CA PRO A 498 -1.64 -1.13 -17.57
C PRO A 498 -3.04 -1.51 -17.07
N GLY A 499 -3.32 -1.24 -15.78
CA GLY A 499 -4.63 -1.43 -15.19
C GLY A 499 -4.89 -2.83 -14.60
N LYS A 500 -6.17 -3.15 -14.37
CA LYS A 500 -6.61 -4.34 -13.60
C LYS A 500 -6.05 -5.66 -14.15
N THR A 501 -5.92 -5.80 -15.46
CA THR A 501 -5.45 -7.04 -16.11
C THR A 501 -3.98 -7.33 -15.76
N GLY A 502 -3.09 -6.35 -15.92
CA GLY A 502 -1.68 -6.53 -15.60
C GLY A 502 -1.45 -6.75 -14.10
N THR A 503 -2.18 -6.02 -13.26
CA THR A 503 -2.14 -6.20 -11.80
C THR A 503 -2.58 -7.62 -11.42
N LEU A 504 -3.65 -8.15 -12.02
CA LEU A 504 -4.14 -9.51 -11.76
C LEU A 504 -3.12 -10.56 -12.20
N ILE A 505 -2.52 -10.40 -13.38
CA ILE A 505 -1.49 -11.30 -13.90
C ILE A 505 -0.25 -11.29 -12.98
N ASN A 506 0.23 -10.11 -12.58
CA ASN A 506 1.35 -10.00 -11.67
C ASN A 506 1.02 -10.56 -10.27
N LYS A 507 -0.21 -10.40 -9.81
CA LYS A 507 -0.69 -10.98 -8.56
C LYS A 507 -0.74 -12.52 -8.61
N ALA A 508 -1.06 -13.10 -9.78
CA ALA A 508 -1.11 -14.55 -9.99
C ALA A 508 0.28 -15.17 -10.25
N PHE A 509 1.10 -14.52 -11.07
CA PHE A 509 2.35 -15.07 -11.61
C PHE A 509 3.61 -14.30 -11.21
N GLY A 510 3.49 -13.30 -10.35
CA GLY A 510 4.64 -12.56 -9.82
C GLY A 510 5.43 -13.36 -8.78
N ASN A 511 6.67 -12.94 -8.55
CA ASN A 511 7.53 -13.52 -7.51
C ASN A 511 7.40 -12.74 -6.21
N PHE A 512 7.26 -13.45 -5.10
CA PHE A 512 7.21 -12.86 -3.77
C PHE A 512 7.51 -13.92 -2.72
N VAL A 513 8.75 -13.96 -2.24
CA VAL A 513 9.21 -14.97 -1.30
C VAL A 513 9.96 -14.35 -0.13
N TYR A 514 9.84 -15.00 1.01
CA TYR A 514 10.75 -14.83 2.14
C TYR A 514 11.94 -15.74 2.00
N LEU A 515 13.13 -15.29 2.41
CA LEU A 515 14.29 -16.14 2.53
C LEU A 515 14.00 -17.27 3.53
N HIS A 516 14.35 -18.51 3.18
CA HIS A 516 14.00 -19.69 4.02
C HIS A 516 14.52 -19.58 5.45
N GLY A 517 15.72 -19.02 5.64
CA GLY A 517 16.33 -18.84 6.97
C GLY A 517 15.47 -18.02 7.94
N MET A 518 14.66 -17.10 7.44
CA MET A 518 13.78 -16.26 8.27
C MET A 518 12.60 -17.01 8.91
N SER A 519 12.37 -18.25 8.52
CA SER A 519 11.23 -19.07 8.96
C SER A 519 11.69 -20.34 9.69
N VAL A 520 12.97 -20.42 10.00
CA VAL A 520 13.55 -21.49 10.82
C VAL A 520 13.66 -20.97 12.24
N PHE A 521 12.86 -21.54 13.13
CA PHE A 521 12.84 -21.19 14.54
C PHE A 521 13.38 -22.39 15.31
N GLU A 522 14.54 -22.23 15.94
CA GLU A 522 15.18 -23.31 16.69
C GLU A 522 14.25 -23.76 17.84
N GLY A 523 13.98 -25.05 17.94
CA GLY A 523 13.04 -25.60 18.92
C GLY A 523 11.58 -25.66 18.50
N LEU A 524 11.18 -25.03 17.40
CA LEU A 524 9.82 -25.16 16.84
C LEU A 524 9.83 -26.07 15.61
N ASN A 525 8.93 -27.04 15.60
CA ASN A 525 8.72 -27.95 14.48
C ASN A 525 7.26 -27.83 14.00
N TYR A 526 6.95 -26.85 13.17
CA TYR A 526 5.59 -26.53 12.76
C TYR A 526 5.28 -26.86 11.29
N GLN A 527 6.30 -27.10 10.48
CA GLN A 527 6.17 -27.37 9.03
C GLN A 527 5.87 -28.84 8.75
N ASN A 528 4.89 -29.39 9.45
CA ASN A 528 4.63 -30.83 9.49
C ASN A 528 3.83 -31.37 8.29
N VAL A 529 3.14 -30.48 7.56
CA VAL A 529 2.29 -30.84 6.44
C VAL A 529 2.92 -30.33 5.14
N ALA A 530 3.40 -31.25 4.31
CA ALA A 530 3.98 -30.93 3.00
C ALA A 530 2.91 -30.49 1.99
N LEU A 531 3.33 -29.81 0.91
CA LEU A 531 2.45 -29.19 -0.08
C LEU A 531 1.37 -30.14 -0.65
N VAL A 532 1.73 -31.35 -1.05
CA VAL A 532 0.76 -32.30 -1.65
C VAL A 532 -0.31 -32.72 -0.64
N GLU A 533 0.10 -32.99 0.59
CA GLU A 533 -0.82 -33.38 1.67
C GLU A 533 -1.72 -32.22 2.08
N SER A 534 -1.18 -31.01 2.15
CA SER A 534 -1.97 -29.80 2.46
C SER A 534 -3.05 -29.53 1.40
N ILE A 535 -2.73 -29.75 0.12
CA ILE A 535 -3.72 -29.63 -0.96
C ILE A 535 -4.81 -30.70 -0.83
N LYS A 536 -4.45 -31.96 -0.54
CA LYS A 536 -5.43 -33.03 -0.31
C LYS A 536 -6.41 -32.66 0.80
N ARG A 537 -5.91 -32.20 1.94
CA ARG A 537 -6.74 -31.79 3.09
C ARG A 537 -7.59 -30.56 2.78
N THR A 538 -7.11 -29.67 1.91
CA THR A 538 -7.84 -28.46 1.50
C THR A 538 -8.99 -28.80 0.56
N GLU A 539 -8.82 -29.75 -0.37
CA GLU A 539 -9.79 -30.12 -1.41
C GLU A 539 -10.78 -31.22 -0.96
N ALA A 540 -10.46 -31.93 0.14
CA ALA A 540 -11.37 -32.88 0.78
C ALA A 540 -12.52 -32.17 1.49
#